data_810511fd2fb00ead0907d8da84090cb9
#
_entry.id   810511fd2fb00ead0907d8da84090cb9
#
_cell.length_a   1.000
_cell.length_b   1.000
_cell.length_c   1.000
_cell.angle_alpha   90.00
_cell.angle_beta   90.00
_cell.angle_gamma   90.00
#
_symmetry.space_group_name_H-M   'P 1'
#
loop_
_entity.id
_entity.type
_entity.pdbx_description
1 polymer ?
#
loop_
_entity_poly.entity_id
_entity_poly.type
_entity_poly.pdbx_seq_one_letter_code
_entity_poly.pdbx_strand_id
1 'polypeptide(L)'
;MESRISGHTKLFCLIGSPVGHSGSPAMYNYSFQRTGLDAAYLAFNIPLEQTEAGVQALKTLGVGGFNITMPCKTAVAAYLDELSPAARLIGACNTVTVSEDGRLTGHNTDGVGFVRNLHEHGIEVKGQRLVVLGAGGAATAICVQAALDGAAEIAIFNRDDEFYANGQHTVEKLAQAVPGCKASITPLEDSAALAEAVKNCDILVNATKVGMKPLDRDTLIHTSIFRAD
;
A
#
# COMPACT_ATOMS: atom_id res chain seq x y z
N MET A 1 22.72 -19.13 -27.88
CA MET A 1 21.82 -18.29 -27.05
C MET A 1 22.64 -17.97 -25.81
N GLU A 2 23.08 -16.73 -25.65
CA GLU A 2 23.75 -16.31 -24.40
C GLU A 2 22.81 -16.49 -23.23
N SER A 3 23.31 -17.06 -22.14
CA SER A 3 22.54 -17.25 -20.91
C SER A 3 22.27 -15.88 -20.32
N ARG A 4 20.99 -15.51 -20.15
CA ARG A 4 20.59 -14.26 -19.51
C ARG A 4 20.98 -14.21 -18.02
N ILE A 5 21.15 -15.34 -17.39
CA ILE A 5 21.46 -15.48 -15.96
C ILE A 5 22.87 -16.03 -15.81
N SER A 6 23.69 -15.35 -15.02
CA SER A 6 25.07 -15.73 -14.69
C SER A 6 25.33 -15.58 -13.19
N GLY A 7 26.55 -15.81 -12.74
CA GLY A 7 26.98 -15.58 -11.35
C GLY A 7 26.99 -14.08 -10.95
N HIS A 8 26.84 -13.15 -11.90
CA HIS A 8 26.77 -11.71 -11.64
C HIS A 8 25.32 -11.19 -11.57
N THR A 9 24.35 -11.99 -12.00
CA THR A 9 22.95 -11.59 -12.03
C THR A 9 22.42 -11.30 -10.63
N LYS A 10 21.93 -10.07 -10.40
CA LYS A 10 21.40 -9.64 -9.10
C LYS A 10 20.02 -10.21 -8.84
N LEU A 11 19.81 -10.80 -7.67
CA LEU A 11 18.51 -11.35 -7.27
C LEU A 11 17.65 -10.29 -6.60
N PHE A 12 16.40 -10.16 -7.06
CA PHE A 12 15.29 -9.50 -6.39
C PHE A 12 14.15 -10.49 -6.17
N CYS A 13 13.28 -10.26 -5.20
CA CYS A 13 12.22 -11.21 -4.95
C CYS A 13 10.97 -10.63 -4.29
N LEU A 14 9.91 -11.45 -4.25
CA LEU A 14 8.73 -11.30 -3.43
C LEU A 14 8.72 -12.35 -2.33
N ILE A 15 8.39 -11.95 -1.11
CA ILE A 15 8.09 -12.86 0.00
C ILE A 15 6.65 -12.69 0.49
N GLY A 16 6.04 -13.78 0.92
CA GLY A 16 4.67 -13.85 1.45
C GLY A 16 4.09 -15.24 1.20
N SER A 17 2.82 -15.45 1.53
CA SER A 17 2.15 -16.77 1.38
C SER A 17 0.63 -16.62 1.24
N PRO A 18 0.00 -17.23 0.21
CA PRO A 18 0.61 -17.87 -0.95
C PRO A 18 1.08 -16.86 -2.00
N VAL A 19 2.15 -17.16 -2.73
CA VAL A 19 2.70 -16.25 -3.78
C VAL A 19 2.65 -16.84 -5.20
N GLY A 20 2.18 -18.07 -5.36
CA GLY A 20 2.17 -18.76 -6.66
C GLY A 20 1.32 -18.07 -7.76
N HIS A 21 0.37 -17.23 -7.37
CA HIS A 21 -0.49 -16.48 -8.28
C HIS A 21 0.04 -15.06 -8.60
N SER A 22 1.19 -14.67 -8.02
CA SER A 22 1.73 -13.33 -8.18
C SER A 22 2.20 -13.06 -9.61
N GLY A 23 1.78 -11.95 -10.18
CA GLY A 23 2.28 -11.44 -11.46
C GLY A 23 3.63 -10.72 -11.38
N SER A 24 4.14 -10.45 -10.17
CA SER A 24 5.38 -9.70 -9.98
C SER A 24 6.59 -10.31 -10.69
N PRO A 25 6.85 -11.64 -10.64
CA PRO A 25 7.98 -12.22 -11.36
C PRO A 25 7.92 -11.98 -12.87
N ALA A 26 6.76 -12.13 -13.48
CA ALA A 26 6.60 -11.89 -14.93
C ALA A 26 6.85 -10.42 -15.28
N MET A 27 6.27 -9.50 -14.52
CA MET A 27 6.39 -8.06 -14.72
C MET A 27 7.84 -7.57 -14.56
N TYR A 28 8.49 -7.90 -13.44
CA TYR A 28 9.85 -7.42 -13.18
C TYR A 28 10.88 -8.05 -14.13
N ASN A 29 10.81 -9.36 -14.41
CA ASN A 29 11.72 -9.99 -15.34
C ASN A 29 11.57 -9.45 -16.78
N TYR A 30 10.35 -9.14 -17.21
CA TYR A 30 10.12 -8.45 -18.48
C TYR A 30 10.77 -7.05 -18.48
N SER A 31 10.60 -6.28 -17.41
CA SER A 31 11.18 -4.94 -17.26
C SER A 31 12.71 -4.99 -17.25
N PHE A 32 13.32 -5.92 -16.54
CA PHE A 32 14.77 -6.11 -16.51
C PHE A 32 15.34 -6.40 -17.91
N GLN A 33 14.66 -7.26 -18.69
CA GLN A 33 15.06 -7.52 -20.07
C GLN A 33 14.96 -6.26 -20.95
N ARG A 34 13.87 -5.48 -20.81
CA ARG A 34 13.64 -4.28 -21.62
C ARG A 34 14.63 -3.16 -21.30
N THR A 35 15.08 -3.07 -20.04
CA THR A 35 16.04 -2.05 -19.58
C THR A 35 17.50 -2.49 -19.66
N GLY A 36 17.77 -3.75 -20.01
CA GLY A 36 19.13 -4.31 -20.04
C GLY A 36 19.76 -4.51 -18.64
N LEU A 37 18.93 -4.52 -17.59
CA LEU A 37 19.41 -4.75 -16.22
C LEU A 37 19.72 -6.26 -16.03
N ASP A 38 20.96 -6.58 -15.60
CA ASP A 38 21.35 -7.95 -15.25
C ASP A 38 20.78 -8.31 -13.86
N ALA A 39 19.50 -8.67 -13.86
CA ALA A 39 18.76 -9.00 -12.66
C ALA A 39 17.73 -10.11 -12.93
N ALA A 40 17.36 -10.83 -11.87
CA ALA A 40 16.29 -11.82 -11.87
C ALA A 40 15.35 -11.57 -10.70
N TYR A 41 14.06 -11.82 -10.92
CA TYR A 41 13.05 -11.69 -9.89
C TYR A 41 12.32 -13.00 -9.67
N LEU A 42 12.26 -13.47 -8.43
CA LEU A 42 11.59 -14.71 -8.02
C LEU A 42 10.54 -14.41 -6.92
N ALA A 43 9.65 -15.36 -6.67
CA ALA A 43 8.72 -15.32 -5.55
C ALA A 43 8.96 -16.51 -4.62
N PHE A 44 9.05 -16.23 -3.31
CA PHE A 44 9.29 -17.24 -2.29
C PHE A 44 8.09 -17.30 -1.33
N ASN A 45 7.57 -18.51 -1.16
CA ASN A 45 6.45 -18.76 -0.27
C ASN A 45 6.95 -18.80 1.18
N ILE A 46 6.83 -17.65 1.88
CA ILE A 46 7.23 -17.46 3.28
C ILE A 46 5.98 -17.20 4.10
N PRO A 47 5.53 -18.14 4.95
CA PRO A 47 4.41 -17.91 5.86
C PRO A 47 4.80 -16.96 7.00
N LEU A 48 3.80 -16.48 7.74
CA LEU A 48 3.98 -15.43 8.75
C LEU A 48 5.04 -15.79 9.80
N GLU A 49 5.01 -16.99 10.32
CA GLU A 49 5.92 -17.51 11.34
C GLU A 49 7.37 -17.65 10.88
N GLN A 50 7.61 -17.63 9.57
CA GLN A 50 8.95 -17.71 8.98
C GLN A 50 9.45 -16.34 8.47
N THR A 51 8.76 -15.26 8.76
CA THR A 51 9.13 -13.92 8.24
C THR A 51 10.56 -13.54 8.62
N GLU A 52 10.96 -13.72 9.88
CA GLU A 52 12.31 -13.43 10.37
C GLU A 52 13.36 -14.24 9.63
N ALA A 53 13.19 -15.56 9.61
CA ALA A 53 14.12 -16.46 8.92
C ALA A 53 14.24 -16.11 7.42
N GLY A 54 13.13 -15.76 6.78
CA GLY A 54 13.10 -15.32 5.39
C GLY A 54 13.91 -14.04 5.18
N VAL A 55 13.75 -13.03 6.01
CA VAL A 55 14.53 -11.76 5.93
C VAL A 55 16.03 -12.03 6.13
N GLN A 56 16.41 -12.82 7.13
CA GLN A 56 17.81 -13.15 7.40
C GLN A 56 18.45 -13.96 6.23
N ALA A 57 17.70 -14.88 5.64
CA ALA A 57 18.15 -15.61 4.46
C ALA A 57 18.41 -14.66 3.28
N LEU A 58 17.50 -13.73 2.99
CA LEU A 58 17.66 -12.74 1.92
C LEU A 58 18.85 -11.81 2.15
N LYS A 59 19.09 -11.40 3.40
CA LYS A 59 20.28 -10.63 3.79
C LYS A 59 21.56 -11.42 3.53
N THR A 60 21.61 -12.69 3.92
CA THR A 60 22.74 -13.60 3.72
C THR A 60 23.01 -13.86 2.23
N LEU A 61 21.97 -13.99 1.42
CA LEU A 61 22.06 -14.20 -0.03
C LEU A 61 22.48 -12.93 -0.80
N GLY A 62 22.54 -11.78 -0.16
CA GLY A 62 22.93 -10.52 -0.79
C GLY A 62 21.96 -10.05 -1.87
N VAL A 63 20.64 -10.23 -1.66
CA VAL A 63 19.64 -9.75 -2.63
C VAL A 63 19.71 -8.25 -2.83
N GLY A 64 19.33 -7.76 -4.01
CA GLY A 64 19.34 -6.33 -4.32
C GLY A 64 18.20 -5.53 -3.70
N GLY A 65 17.16 -6.21 -3.24
CA GLY A 65 15.95 -5.69 -2.65
C GLY A 65 14.84 -6.72 -2.76
N PHE A 66 13.74 -6.49 -2.05
CA PHE A 66 12.62 -7.42 -2.12
C PHE A 66 11.28 -6.73 -1.82
N ASN A 67 10.22 -7.30 -2.38
CA ASN A 67 8.85 -6.93 -2.04
C ASN A 67 8.26 -7.88 -1.01
N ILE A 68 7.26 -7.40 -0.29
CA ILE A 68 6.53 -8.16 0.72
C ILE A 68 5.04 -8.12 0.40
N THR A 69 4.39 -9.27 0.46
CA THR A 69 2.94 -9.38 0.38
C THR A 69 2.36 -10.04 1.64
N MET A 70 1.05 -10.23 1.66
CA MET A 70 0.37 -10.91 2.76
C MET A 70 0.97 -12.31 3.02
N PRO A 71 1.07 -12.76 4.27
CA PRO A 71 0.69 -12.06 5.50
C PRO A 71 1.83 -11.23 6.13
N CYS A 72 3.01 -11.13 5.51
CA CYS A 72 4.25 -10.67 6.13
C CYS A 72 4.40 -9.13 6.21
N LYS A 73 3.55 -8.34 5.54
CA LYS A 73 3.70 -6.87 5.41
C LYS A 73 3.86 -6.12 6.74
N THR A 74 3.17 -6.54 7.78
CA THR A 74 3.26 -5.92 9.11
C THR A 74 4.43 -6.49 9.92
N ALA A 75 4.57 -7.81 9.92
CA ALA A 75 5.59 -8.49 10.73
C ALA A 75 7.03 -8.15 10.30
N VAL A 76 7.26 -7.94 9.00
CA VAL A 76 8.59 -7.67 8.45
C VAL A 76 9.25 -6.43 9.07
N ALA A 77 8.47 -5.44 9.47
CA ALA A 77 8.97 -4.18 10.02
C ALA A 77 9.88 -4.36 11.24
N ALA A 78 9.64 -5.42 12.03
CA ALA A 78 10.45 -5.73 13.22
C ALA A 78 11.87 -6.26 12.89
N TYR A 79 12.12 -6.67 11.64
CA TYR A 79 13.36 -7.30 11.20
C TYR A 79 14.16 -6.42 10.22
N LEU A 80 13.78 -5.16 10.08
CA LEU A 80 14.43 -4.17 9.22
C LEU A 80 15.25 -3.20 10.05
N ASP A 81 16.33 -2.68 9.48
CA ASP A 81 17.22 -1.74 10.14
C ASP A 81 16.57 -0.33 10.22
N GLU A 82 15.72 0.02 9.24
CA GLU A 82 15.06 1.33 9.17
C GLU A 82 13.70 1.24 8.48
N LEU A 83 12.82 2.18 8.79
CA LEU A 83 11.53 2.37 8.13
C LEU A 83 11.42 3.80 7.60
N SER A 84 10.95 3.94 6.37
CA SER A 84 10.55 5.25 5.84
C SER A 84 9.45 5.88 6.69
N PRO A 85 9.29 7.21 6.68
CA PRO A 85 8.23 7.88 7.45
C PRO A 85 6.83 7.30 7.17
N ALA A 86 6.50 7.07 5.91
CA ALA A 86 5.23 6.46 5.53
C ALA A 86 5.08 5.03 6.07
N ALA A 87 6.09 4.17 5.88
CA ALA A 87 6.05 2.79 6.38
C ALA A 87 5.90 2.72 7.91
N ARG A 88 6.58 3.60 8.63
CA ARG A 88 6.49 3.72 10.10
C ARG A 88 5.08 4.12 10.53
N LEU A 89 4.49 5.09 9.86
CA LEU A 89 3.16 5.60 10.19
C LEU A 89 2.06 4.58 9.83
N ILE A 90 2.20 3.92 8.68
CA ILE A 90 1.30 2.85 8.24
C ILE A 90 1.43 1.61 9.16
N GLY A 91 2.64 1.32 9.63
CA GLY A 91 2.95 0.09 10.39
C GLY A 91 3.09 -1.16 9.50
N ALA A 92 3.34 -0.98 8.20
CA ALA A 92 3.50 -2.08 7.25
C ALA A 92 4.43 -1.70 6.10
N CYS A 93 5.20 -2.67 5.62
CA CYS A 93 6.10 -2.54 4.48
C CYS A 93 5.67 -3.47 3.34
N ASN A 94 5.77 -2.99 2.11
CA ASN A 94 5.60 -3.80 0.90
C ASN A 94 6.86 -3.87 0.05
N THR A 95 7.88 -3.06 0.38
CA THR A 95 9.12 -2.96 -0.38
C THR A 95 10.28 -2.74 0.58
N VAL A 96 11.38 -3.45 0.39
CA VAL A 96 12.64 -3.27 1.12
C VAL A 96 13.75 -2.97 0.12
N THR A 97 14.45 -1.88 0.36
CA THR A 97 15.70 -1.55 -0.31
C THR A 97 16.89 -2.05 0.51
N VAL A 98 17.92 -2.49 -0.16
CA VAL A 98 19.18 -2.95 0.44
C VAL A 98 20.27 -1.97 -0.01
N SER A 99 20.91 -1.29 0.95
CA SER A 99 22.03 -0.39 0.69
C SER A 99 23.34 -1.18 0.44
N GLU A 100 24.39 -0.49 -0.01
CA GLU A 100 25.69 -1.10 -0.28
C GLU A 100 26.34 -1.75 0.96
N ASP A 101 26.08 -1.17 2.15
CA ASP A 101 26.53 -1.73 3.43
C ASP A 101 25.59 -2.82 4.00
N GLY A 102 24.57 -3.23 3.22
CA GLY A 102 23.64 -4.31 3.57
C GLY A 102 22.52 -3.92 4.53
N ARG A 103 22.31 -2.63 4.81
CA ARG A 103 21.18 -2.16 5.62
C ARG A 103 19.86 -2.31 4.87
N LEU A 104 18.84 -2.73 5.60
CA LEU A 104 17.49 -2.95 5.09
C LEU A 104 16.59 -1.79 5.47
N THR A 105 16.10 -1.05 4.48
CA THR A 105 15.12 0.03 4.71
C THR A 105 13.76 -0.37 4.16
N GLY A 106 12.75 -0.39 5.03
CA GLY A 106 11.37 -0.72 4.68
C GLY A 106 10.58 0.48 4.20
N HIS A 107 9.86 0.30 3.10
CA HIS A 107 8.99 1.29 2.49
C HIS A 107 7.57 0.74 2.33
N ASN A 108 6.62 1.65 2.25
CA ASN A 108 5.29 1.34 1.73
C ASN A 108 5.03 2.17 0.48
N THR A 109 4.92 1.52 -0.65
CA THR A 109 4.75 2.16 -1.97
C THR A 109 3.30 2.13 -2.45
N ASP A 110 2.36 1.53 -1.70
CA ASP A 110 0.94 1.44 -2.11
C ASP A 110 0.33 2.85 -2.15
N GLY A 111 0.51 3.65 -1.09
CA GLY A 111 0.03 5.03 -1.04
C GLY A 111 0.73 5.96 -2.03
N VAL A 112 2.06 5.86 -2.15
CA VAL A 112 2.84 6.62 -3.13
C VAL A 112 2.38 6.33 -4.56
N GLY A 113 2.14 5.05 -4.87
CA GLY A 113 1.64 4.63 -6.18
C GLY A 113 0.27 5.21 -6.48
N PHE A 114 -0.63 5.25 -5.48
CA PHE A 114 -1.94 5.86 -5.61
C PHE A 114 -1.84 7.38 -5.91
N VAL A 115 -1.11 8.14 -5.09
CA VAL A 115 -0.97 9.59 -5.27
C VAL A 115 -0.30 9.92 -6.60
N ARG A 116 0.73 9.18 -6.97
CA ARG A 116 1.40 9.35 -8.26
C ARG A 116 0.45 9.09 -9.43
N ASN A 117 -0.38 8.07 -9.35
CA ASN A 117 -1.37 7.77 -10.38
C ASN A 117 -2.37 8.93 -10.54
N LEU A 118 -2.85 9.53 -9.44
CA LEU A 118 -3.69 10.73 -9.49
C LEU A 118 -2.98 11.88 -10.20
N HIS A 119 -1.74 12.17 -9.81
CA HIS A 119 -0.93 13.24 -10.40
C HIS A 119 -0.73 13.05 -11.91
N GLU A 120 -0.44 11.82 -12.37
CA GLU A 120 -0.31 11.49 -13.80
C GLU A 120 -1.60 11.72 -14.59
N HIS A 121 -2.76 11.78 -13.91
CA HIS A 121 -4.07 12.13 -14.47
C HIS A 121 -4.48 13.58 -14.21
N GLY A 122 -3.55 14.43 -13.75
CA GLY A 122 -3.80 15.85 -13.49
C GLY A 122 -4.56 16.16 -12.22
N ILE A 123 -4.63 15.19 -11.27
CA ILE A 123 -5.32 15.35 -10.00
C ILE A 123 -4.29 15.53 -8.89
N GLU A 124 -4.27 16.70 -8.26
CA GLU A 124 -3.40 17.00 -7.13
C GLU A 124 -4.12 16.67 -5.81
N VAL A 125 -3.40 16.06 -4.87
CA VAL A 125 -3.94 15.72 -3.54
C VAL A 125 -3.81 16.89 -2.56
N LYS A 126 -2.83 17.76 -2.77
CA LYS A 126 -2.54 18.88 -1.85
C LYS A 126 -3.73 19.82 -1.74
N GLY A 127 -4.18 20.06 -0.51
CA GLY A 127 -5.29 20.94 -0.20
C GLY A 127 -6.67 20.33 -0.46
N GLN A 128 -6.73 19.10 -0.97
CA GLN A 128 -8.01 18.44 -1.31
C GLN A 128 -8.64 17.71 -0.12
N ARG A 129 -9.95 17.48 -0.24
CA ARG A 129 -10.76 16.70 0.70
C ARG A 129 -11.02 15.32 0.11
N LEU A 130 -10.57 14.30 0.80
CA LEU A 130 -10.73 12.91 0.36
C LEU A 130 -11.84 12.21 1.18
N VAL A 131 -12.68 11.45 0.50
CA VAL A 131 -13.52 10.42 1.11
C VAL A 131 -12.95 9.06 0.75
N VAL A 132 -12.65 8.24 1.75
CA VAL A 132 -12.06 6.91 1.57
C VAL A 132 -13.01 5.86 2.14
N LEU A 133 -13.48 4.97 1.28
CA LEU A 133 -14.35 3.85 1.65
C LEU A 133 -13.47 2.64 1.98
N GLY A 134 -13.57 2.18 3.23
CA GLY A 134 -12.77 1.09 3.77
C GLY A 134 -11.67 1.58 4.71
N ALA A 135 -11.26 0.70 5.65
CA ALA A 135 -10.21 0.95 6.64
C ALA A 135 -9.15 -0.17 6.70
N GLY A 136 -9.02 -0.95 5.63
CA GLY A 136 -7.99 -1.98 5.48
C GLY A 136 -6.61 -1.40 5.14
N GLY A 137 -5.62 -2.26 4.91
CA GLY A 137 -4.24 -1.84 4.64
C GLY A 137 -4.06 -0.90 3.46
N ALA A 138 -4.83 -1.07 2.38
CA ALA A 138 -4.80 -0.15 1.23
C ALA A 138 -5.34 1.23 1.61
N ALA A 139 -6.47 1.29 2.32
CA ALA A 139 -7.03 2.54 2.82
C ALA A 139 -6.04 3.28 3.72
N THR A 140 -5.43 2.57 4.69
CA THR A 140 -4.40 3.14 5.58
C THR A 140 -3.24 3.73 4.79
N ALA A 141 -2.72 3.01 3.79
CA ALA A 141 -1.60 3.48 2.98
C ALA A 141 -1.97 4.75 2.18
N ILE A 142 -3.17 4.77 1.58
CA ILE A 142 -3.69 5.92 0.84
C ILE A 142 -3.87 7.13 1.77
N CYS A 143 -4.55 6.95 2.91
CA CYS A 143 -4.78 8.03 3.87
C CYS A 143 -3.48 8.63 4.39
N VAL A 144 -2.53 7.79 4.79
CA VAL A 144 -1.22 8.25 5.29
C VAL A 144 -0.46 9.03 4.23
N GLN A 145 -0.37 8.50 3.01
CA GLN A 145 0.37 9.19 1.96
C GLN A 145 -0.33 10.48 1.54
N ALA A 146 -1.65 10.48 1.36
CA ALA A 146 -2.40 11.67 1.03
C ALA A 146 -2.22 12.79 2.08
N ALA A 147 -2.23 12.43 3.36
CA ALA A 147 -1.97 13.37 4.44
C ALA A 147 -0.54 13.94 4.38
N LEU A 148 0.47 13.08 4.18
CA LEU A 148 1.87 13.50 4.04
C LEU A 148 2.09 14.43 2.83
N ASP A 149 1.32 14.22 1.75
CA ASP A 149 1.37 15.04 0.53
C ASP A 149 0.46 16.29 0.63
N GLY A 150 -0.12 16.55 1.81
CA GLY A 150 -0.80 17.79 2.14
C GLY A 150 -2.29 17.82 1.83
N ALA A 151 -2.98 16.69 1.83
CA ALA A 151 -4.44 16.67 1.83
C ALA A 151 -4.99 17.52 3.00
N ALA A 152 -6.04 18.31 2.75
CA ALA A 152 -6.65 19.15 3.78
C ALA A 152 -7.51 18.33 4.74
N GLU A 153 -8.25 17.35 4.19
CA GLU A 153 -9.18 16.54 4.97
C GLU A 153 -9.27 15.11 4.41
N ILE A 154 -9.40 14.14 5.31
CA ILE A 154 -9.63 12.73 4.97
C ILE A 154 -10.77 12.20 5.83
N ALA A 155 -11.90 11.89 5.21
CA ALA A 155 -13.04 11.24 5.85
C ALA A 155 -13.08 9.75 5.47
N ILE A 156 -12.81 8.89 6.43
CA ILE A 156 -12.86 7.43 6.26
C ILE A 156 -14.27 6.95 6.59
N PHE A 157 -14.83 6.11 5.72
CA PHE A 157 -16.10 5.41 5.97
C PHE A 157 -15.84 3.90 5.93
N ASN A 158 -16.14 3.22 7.01
CA ASN A 158 -16.01 1.76 7.11
C ASN A 158 -17.21 1.16 7.83
N ARG A 159 -17.55 -0.09 7.52
CA ARG A 159 -18.53 -0.83 8.29
C ARG A 159 -18.07 -0.98 9.74
N ASP A 160 -19.00 -1.16 10.66
CA ASP A 160 -18.67 -1.50 12.04
C ASP A 160 -18.23 -2.97 12.13
N ASP A 161 -17.03 -3.23 11.62
CA ASP A 161 -16.39 -4.54 11.56
C ASP A 161 -14.97 -4.49 12.19
N GLU A 162 -14.23 -5.57 12.09
CA GLU A 162 -12.86 -5.70 12.60
C GLU A 162 -11.89 -4.63 12.09
N PHE A 163 -12.16 -4.02 10.93
CA PHE A 163 -11.31 -2.97 10.35
C PHE A 163 -11.64 -1.57 10.87
N TYR A 164 -12.80 -1.37 11.54
CA TYR A 164 -13.18 -0.05 12.06
C TYR A 164 -12.14 0.47 13.07
N ALA A 165 -11.68 -0.38 13.98
CA ALA A 165 -10.62 -0.05 14.93
C ALA A 165 -9.30 0.34 14.25
N ASN A 166 -8.97 -0.29 13.12
CA ASN A 166 -7.79 0.08 12.34
C ASN A 166 -7.94 1.50 11.73
N GLY A 167 -9.14 1.86 11.29
CA GLY A 167 -9.44 3.22 10.82
C GLY A 167 -9.34 4.25 11.94
N GLN A 168 -9.86 3.97 13.14
CA GLN A 168 -9.69 4.83 14.32
C GLN A 168 -8.20 5.07 14.63
N HIS A 169 -7.41 4.00 14.62
CA HIS A 169 -5.97 4.09 14.85
C HIS A 169 -5.25 4.90 13.77
N THR A 170 -5.69 4.79 12.51
CA THR A 170 -5.17 5.62 11.41
C THR A 170 -5.46 7.09 11.66
N VAL A 171 -6.68 7.45 12.06
CA VAL A 171 -7.07 8.82 12.40
C VAL A 171 -6.23 9.38 13.54
N GLU A 172 -6.06 8.62 14.61
CA GLU A 172 -5.23 9.02 15.77
C GLU A 172 -3.77 9.29 15.37
N LYS A 173 -3.18 8.40 14.57
CA LYS A 173 -1.81 8.58 14.07
C LYS A 173 -1.67 9.82 13.19
N LEU A 174 -2.64 10.06 12.31
CA LEU A 174 -2.62 11.24 11.44
C LEU A 174 -2.76 12.52 12.24
N ALA A 175 -3.64 12.56 13.25
CA ALA A 175 -3.79 13.73 14.12
C ALA A 175 -2.49 14.10 14.86
N GLN A 176 -1.68 13.10 15.24
CA GLN A 176 -0.40 13.30 15.91
C GLN A 176 0.73 13.68 14.94
N ALA A 177 0.83 12.98 13.80
CA ALA A 177 1.97 13.09 12.89
C ALA A 177 1.79 14.17 11.81
N VAL A 178 0.55 14.46 11.42
CA VAL A 178 0.22 15.40 10.34
C VAL A 178 -0.95 16.31 10.76
N PRO A 179 -0.75 17.18 11.76
CA PRO A 179 -1.83 18.00 12.33
C PRO A 179 -2.46 19.00 11.35
N GLY A 180 -1.84 19.21 10.20
CA GLY A 180 -2.39 20.03 9.11
C GLY A 180 -3.48 19.34 8.29
N CYS A 181 -3.65 18.01 8.42
CA CYS A 181 -4.69 17.23 7.76
C CYS A 181 -5.77 16.85 8.78
N LYS A 182 -7.03 17.22 8.53
CA LYS A 182 -8.14 16.75 9.36
C LYS A 182 -8.52 15.34 8.96
N ALA A 183 -8.42 14.40 9.90
CA ALA A 183 -8.81 13.01 9.66
C ALA A 183 -10.00 12.63 10.55
N SER A 184 -10.93 11.87 10.00
CA SER A 184 -12.12 11.35 10.71
C SER A 184 -12.48 9.95 10.22
N ILE A 185 -13.20 9.19 11.05
CA ILE A 185 -13.83 7.94 10.65
C ILE A 185 -15.29 7.93 11.10
N THR A 186 -16.15 7.46 10.23
CA THR A 186 -17.60 7.37 10.43
C THR A 186 -18.10 6.00 9.98
N PRO A 187 -19.08 5.37 10.65
CA PRO A 187 -19.71 4.16 10.17
C PRO A 187 -20.31 4.36 8.76
N LEU A 188 -20.07 3.38 7.89
CA LEU A 188 -20.58 3.40 6.50
C LEU A 188 -22.12 3.40 6.45
N GLU A 189 -22.73 2.88 7.50
CA GLU A 189 -24.19 2.80 7.70
C GLU A 189 -24.82 4.18 7.94
N ASP A 190 -24.03 5.18 8.33
CA ASP A 190 -24.50 6.57 8.40
C ASP A 190 -24.59 7.17 6.99
N SER A 191 -25.67 6.82 6.31
CA SER A 191 -25.91 7.23 4.92
C SER A 191 -26.04 8.75 4.76
N ALA A 192 -26.47 9.47 5.79
CA ALA A 192 -26.60 10.92 5.74
C ALA A 192 -25.22 11.59 5.78
N ALA A 193 -24.37 11.17 6.72
CA ALA A 193 -22.98 11.65 6.81
C ALA A 193 -22.18 11.30 5.54
N LEU A 194 -22.35 10.07 5.01
CA LEU A 194 -21.70 9.65 3.78
C LEU A 194 -22.11 10.51 2.58
N ALA A 195 -23.41 10.75 2.40
CA ALA A 195 -23.92 11.57 1.30
C ALA A 195 -23.40 13.00 1.37
N GLU A 196 -23.37 13.60 2.57
CA GLU A 196 -22.82 14.93 2.77
C GLU A 196 -21.31 14.99 2.51
N ALA A 197 -20.55 14.00 2.98
CA ALA A 197 -19.12 13.90 2.74
C ALA A 197 -18.80 13.75 1.23
N VAL A 198 -19.51 12.86 0.53
CA VAL A 198 -19.32 12.66 -0.93
C VAL A 198 -19.67 13.92 -1.72
N LYS A 199 -20.74 14.62 -1.34
CA LYS A 199 -21.11 15.88 -1.97
C LYS A 199 -20.04 16.97 -1.84
N ASN A 200 -19.28 16.95 -0.75
CA ASN A 200 -18.30 17.99 -0.44
C ASN A 200 -16.83 17.55 -0.70
N CYS A 201 -16.57 16.30 -1.08
CA CYS A 201 -15.21 15.84 -1.37
C CYS A 201 -14.74 16.26 -2.77
N ASP A 202 -13.44 16.29 -2.93
CA ASP A 202 -12.77 16.53 -4.20
C ASP A 202 -12.33 15.21 -4.81
N ILE A 203 -12.03 14.20 -3.97
CA ILE A 203 -11.57 12.87 -4.39
C ILE A 203 -12.33 11.81 -3.58
N LEU A 204 -12.99 10.88 -4.28
CA LEU A 204 -13.64 9.71 -3.69
C LEU A 204 -12.87 8.44 -4.03
N VAL A 205 -12.51 7.67 -3.00
CA VAL A 205 -11.68 6.46 -3.13
C VAL A 205 -12.42 5.24 -2.60
N ASN A 206 -12.57 4.21 -3.43
CA ASN A 206 -12.98 2.89 -2.95
C ASN A 206 -11.73 2.04 -2.68
N ALA A 207 -11.39 1.86 -1.42
CA ALA A 207 -10.28 1.03 -0.95
C ALA A 207 -10.75 -0.32 -0.36
N THR A 208 -11.95 -0.77 -0.75
CA THR A 208 -12.54 -2.07 -0.34
C THR A 208 -12.42 -3.10 -1.46
N LYS A 209 -12.90 -4.31 -1.18
CA LYS A 209 -13.03 -5.38 -2.17
C LYS A 209 -14.34 -5.31 -2.99
N VAL A 210 -15.26 -4.41 -2.64
CA VAL A 210 -16.52 -4.24 -3.37
C VAL A 210 -16.25 -3.69 -4.76
N GLY A 211 -16.82 -4.31 -5.79
CA GLY A 211 -16.50 -4.06 -7.19
C GLY A 211 -15.43 -5.00 -7.76
N MET A 212 -14.84 -5.91 -6.94
CA MET A 212 -13.95 -6.98 -7.37
C MET A 212 -14.65 -8.33 -7.24
N LYS A 213 -14.28 -9.31 -8.07
CA LYS A 213 -14.84 -10.69 -7.95
C LYS A 213 -14.57 -11.27 -6.55
N PRO A 214 -15.58 -11.91 -5.93
CA PRO A 214 -16.93 -12.22 -6.41
C PRO A 214 -17.96 -11.09 -6.22
N LEU A 215 -17.57 -9.90 -5.73
CA LEU A 215 -18.43 -8.75 -5.43
C LEU A 215 -18.45 -7.73 -6.57
N ASP A 216 -18.21 -8.16 -7.81
CA ASP A 216 -18.04 -7.31 -9.00
C ASP A 216 -19.34 -6.63 -9.47
N ARG A 217 -20.51 -7.05 -8.94
CA ARG A 217 -21.82 -6.44 -9.19
C ARG A 217 -22.32 -5.57 -8.04
N ASP A 218 -21.57 -5.51 -6.95
CA ASP A 218 -21.94 -4.74 -5.78
C ASP A 218 -21.38 -3.33 -5.83
N THR A 219 -22.06 -2.40 -5.17
CA THR A 219 -21.57 -1.04 -4.95
C THR A 219 -21.79 -0.63 -3.51
N LEU A 220 -20.89 0.20 -3.00
CA LEU A 220 -21.00 0.77 -1.65
C LEU A 220 -21.85 2.03 -1.63
N ILE A 221 -22.02 2.69 -2.77
CA ILE A 221 -22.61 4.01 -2.89
C ILE A 221 -23.67 3.98 -3.98
N HIS A 222 -24.85 4.49 -3.65
CA HIS A 222 -25.88 4.69 -4.65
C HIS A 222 -25.53 5.88 -5.57
N THR A 223 -25.78 5.73 -6.86
CA THR A 223 -25.42 6.75 -7.87
C THR A 223 -26.04 8.13 -7.63
N SER A 224 -27.17 8.19 -6.90
CA SER A 224 -27.87 9.45 -6.60
C SER A 224 -27.11 10.42 -5.70
N ILE A 225 -26.04 10.00 -5.02
CA ILE A 225 -25.25 10.87 -4.15
C ILE A 225 -24.04 11.50 -4.85
N PHE A 226 -23.72 11.07 -6.08
CA PHE A 226 -22.69 11.72 -6.87
C PHE A 226 -23.15 13.07 -7.42
N ARG A 227 -22.23 14.02 -7.50
CA ARG A 227 -22.46 15.28 -8.23
C ARG A 227 -22.44 15.04 -9.74
N ALA A 228 -23.04 15.95 -10.48
CA ALA A 228 -23.10 15.89 -11.95
C ALA A 228 -21.91 16.58 -12.63
N ASP A 229 -21.05 17.25 -11.87
CA ASP A 229 -19.89 18.03 -12.30
C ASP A 229 -18.55 17.29 -12.14
#